data_8d905bbf62f10119c3d9d64422a10bec
#
_entry.id   8d905bbf62f10119c3d9d64422a10bec
#
_cell.length_a   1.000
_cell.length_b   1.000
_cell.length_c   1.000
_cell.angle_alpha   90.00
_cell.angle_beta   90.00
_cell.angle_gamma   90.00
#
_symmetry.space_group_name_H-M   'P 1'
#
loop_
_entity.id
_entity.type
_entity.pdbx_description
1 polymer ?
#
loop_
_entity_poly.entity_id
_entity_poly.type
_entity_poly.pdbx_seq_one_letter_code
_entity_poly.pdbx_strand_id
1 'polypeptide(L)'
;MANKKVCIFSAQHLPHMGGVERYTLNLCKKLIEKGNEPVVVTSKIGDMPNFEIMHDTRVYRFNCYPFLKGRYPFLKKDSEYKKIISILEKENFDLVIVNTRFYRHSLVAMKFAQKNHIPCITIEHGTSHLSVNNKVLDFFGSLYEHGLTMLDKRHCDRYYGVSLACNEWLKHFHIEASGVLYNSIDVHEVDELRKNKCEDYREKYNISKDATVITFTGRLLPEKGIPQLLNVMSEINKKRDDVYLFIAGEGDLEAYIDQRKNDHIIPLGRIDFNHIVALLDDSDIFCLPSFSEGFSTSVLEAAACECYIVTTARGGSKELVINKDYGTIIDNNSEELLLPALEVAINDKEGRLKATKLSYQRLCENFTWDTVERKVELIIDEFNK
;
A
#
# COMPACT_ATOMS: atom_id res chain seq x y z
N MET A 1 3.31 23.92 18.16
CA MET A 1 4.57 23.51 17.49
C MET A 1 4.75 24.36 16.24
N ALA A 2 5.98 24.59 15.77
CA ALA A 2 6.19 25.35 14.54
C ALA A 2 5.63 24.53 13.35
N ASN A 3 4.97 25.21 12.40
CA ASN A 3 4.46 24.62 11.18
C ASN A 3 5.66 24.11 10.33
N LYS A 4 5.77 22.82 10.13
CA LYS A 4 6.85 22.19 9.35
C LYS A 4 6.47 22.12 7.88
N LYS A 5 7.41 22.44 6.99
CA LYS A 5 7.25 22.28 5.54
C LYS A 5 7.94 21.02 5.05
N VAL A 6 7.17 20.11 4.45
CA VAL A 6 7.68 18.82 3.96
C VAL A 6 7.50 18.72 2.45
N CYS A 7 8.61 18.57 1.72
CA CYS A 7 8.57 18.38 0.26
C CYS A 7 8.62 16.89 -0.07
N ILE A 8 7.56 16.35 -0.67
CA ILE A 8 7.44 14.92 -0.98
C ILE A 8 7.58 14.71 -2.49
N PHE A 9 8.64 14.04 -2.90
CA PHE A 9 8.86 13.64 -4.29
C PHE A 9 8.33 12.22 -4.51
N SER A 10 7.36 12.09 -5.41
CA SER A 10 6.80 10.82 -5.84
C SER A 10 6.75 10.76 -7.35
N ALA A 11 7.24 9.68 -7.97
CA ALA A 11 7.29 9.58 -9.42
C ALA A 11 5.90 9.68 -10.07
N GLN A 12 4.87 9.20 -9.38
CA GLN A 12 3.47 9.31 -9.77
C GLN A 12 2.63 9.84 -8.59
N HIS A 13 1.48 10.44 -8.92
CA HIS A 13 0.50 10.92 -7.96
C HIS A 13 -0.89 10.97 -8.64
N LEU A 14 -1.91 11.36 -7.89
CA LEU A 14 -3.28 11.50 -8.41
C LEU A 14 -3.33 12.21 -9.78
N PRO A 15 -4.21 11.76 -10.69
CA PRO A 15 -5.29 10.78 -10.55
C PRO A 15 -4.85 9.31 -10.66
N HIS A 16 -3.57 9.02 -10.97
CA HIS A 16 -3.06 7.66 -10.87
C HIS A 16 -3.07 7.21 -9.41
N MET A 17 -3.69 6.06 -9.12
CA MET A 17 -3.84 5.57 -7.76
C MET A 17 -3.26 4.16 -7.63
N GLY A 18 -2.13 4.05 -6.96
CA GLY A 18 -1.50 2.82 -6.51
C GLY A 18 -1.17 2.90 -5.03
N GLY A 19 -0.36 1.98 -4.53
CA GLY A 19 0.03 1.94 -3.11
C GLY A 19 0.85 3.16 -2.68
N VAL A 20 1.82 3.58 -3.51
CA VAL A 20 2.70 4.73 -3.23
C VAL A 20 1.93 6.04 -3.24
N GLU A 21 1.02 6.21 -4.21
CA GLU A 21 0.19 7.40 -4.35
C GLU A 21 -0.79 7.53 -3.17
N ARG A 22 -1.38 6.41 -2.75
CA ARG A 22 -2.26 6.35 -1.56
C ARG A 22 -1.47 6.68 -0.28
N TYR A 23 -0.27 6.13 -0.13
CA TYR A 23 0.63 6.46 0.97
C TYR A 23 0.93 7.96 1.00
N THR A 24 1.34 8.54 -0.14
CA THR A 24 1.64 9.97 -0.27
C THR A 24 0.43 10.83 0.11
N LEU A 25 -0.75 10.50 -0.41
CA LEU A 25 -1.99 11.23 -0.12
C LEU A 25 -2.33 11.22 1.36
N ASN A 26 -2.31 10.04 1.99
CA ASN A 26 -2.67 9.90 3.40
C ASN A 26 -1.65 10.55 4.33
N LEU A 27 -0.36 10.47 4.00
CA LEU A 27 0.67 11.19 4.73
C LEU A 27 0.46 12.71 4.62
N CYS A 28 0.14 13.25 3.43
CA CYS A 28 -0.17 14.67 3.25
C CYS A 28 -1.40 15.08 4.09
N LYS A 29 -2.49 14.31 4.03
CA LYS A 29 -3.68 14.57 4.86
C LYS A 29 -3.32 14.67 6.35
N LYS A 30 -2.56 13.69 6.85
CA LYS A 30 -2.20 13.66 8.27
C LYS A 30 -1.25 14.80 8.66
N LEU A 31 -0.29 15.15 7.80
CA LEU A 31 0.58 16.31 8.02
C LEU A 31 -0.23 17.61 8.13
N ILE A 32 -1.24 17.80 7.25
CA ILE A 32 -2.12 18.98 7.27
C ILE A 32 -2.97 19.01 8.56
N GLU A 33 -3.55 17.88 8.96
CA GLU A 33 -4.31 17.77 10.21
C GLU A 33 -3.49 18.17 11.44
N LYS A 34 -2.18 17.93 11.43
CA LYS A 34 -1.24 18.32 12.49
C LYS A 34 -0.70 19.75 12.32
N GLY A 35 -1.17 20.50 11.33
CA GLY A 35 -0.77 21.89 11.07
C GLY A 35 0.53 22.03 10.27
N ASN A 36 1.03 20.96 9.66
CA ASN A 36 2.20 20.98 8.79
C ASN A 36 1.82 21.28 7.33
N GLU A 37 2.78 21.68 6.51
CA GLU A 37 2.57 22.08 5.12
C GLU A 37 3.28 21.12 4.16
N PRO A 38 2.59 20.08 3.63
CA PRO A 38 3.15 19.22 2.60
C PRO A 38 3.10 19.87 1.23
N VAL A 39 4.13 19.63 0.42
CA VAL A 39 4.22 19.97 -1.00
C VAL A 39 4.59 18.72 -1.77
N VAL A 40 3.79 18.33 -2.75
CA VAL A 40 4.08 17.16 -3.59
C VAL A 40 4.70 17.59 -4.91
N VAL A 41 5.78 16.91 -5.29
CA VAL A 41 6.45 17.08 -6.59
C VAL A 41 6.40 15.75 -7.33
N THR A 42 5.77 15.72 -8.50
CA THR A 42 5.48 14.49 -9.23
C THR A 42 5.68 14.66 -10.73
N SER A 43 5.35 13.62 -11.51
CA SER A 43 5.42 13.66 -12.97
C SER A 43 4.07 14.01 -13.59
N LYS A 44 4.08 14.80 -14.65
CA LYS A 44 2.93 15.08 -15.49
C LYS A 44 2.69 13.93 -16.47
N ILE A 45 1.57 13.25 -16.31
CA ILE A 45 1.13 12.18 -17.22
C ILE A 45 -0.19 12.61 -17.86
N GLY A 46 -0.23 12.69 -19.20
CA GLY A 46 -1.38 13.23 -19.93
C GLY A 46 -1.53 14.76 -19.84
N ASP A 47 -2.76 15.25 -20.02
CA ASP A 47 -3.08 16.70 -20.10
C ASP A 47 -3.38 17.31 -18.72
N MET A 48 -2.51 17.09 -17.77
CA MET A 48 -2.65 17.64 -16.42
C MET A 48 -1.93 19.01 -16.32
N PRO A 49 -2.37 19.91 -15.42
CA PRO A 49 -1.62 21.14 -15.15
C PRO A 49 -0.28 20.83 -14.48
N ASN A 50 0.71 21.71 -14.70
CA ASN A 50 2.00 21.60 -14.01
C ASN A 50 1.94 22.05 -12.56
N PHE A 51 0.87 22.74 -12.15
CA PHE A 51 0.57 23.13 -10.77
C PHE A 51 -0.93 23.06 -10.51
N GLU A 52 -1.31 22.50 -9.38
CA GLU A 52 -2.67 22.57 -8.83
C GLU A 52 -2.65 22.39 -7.31
N ILE A 53 -3.78 22.65 -6.66
CA ILE A 53 -4.02 22.32 -5.26
C ILE A 53 -4.99 21.12 -5.23
N MET A 54 -4.57 20.06 -4.58
CA MET A 54 -5.37 18.84 -4.42
C MET A 54 -5.44 18.46 -2.95
N HIS A 55 -6.64 18.32 -2.39
CA HIS A 55 -6.83 18.00 -0.96
C HIS A 55 -5.94 18.87 -0.06
N ASP A 56 -6.01 20.18 -0.25
CA ASP A 56 -5.22 21.22 0.45
C ASP A 56 -3.70 21.08 0.32
N THR A 57 -3.22 20.23 -0.58
CA THR A 57 -1.80 20.03 -0.88
C THR A 57 -1.43 20.71 -2.20
N ARG A 58 -0.33 21.45 -2.20
CA ARG A 58 0.26 22.03 -3.42
C ARG A 58 0.98 20.91 -4.19
N VAL A 59 0.58 20.70 -5.45
CA VAL A 59 1.13 19.64 -6.31
C VAL A 59 1.80 20.28 -7.53
N TYR A 60 3.09 20.06 -7.68
CA TYR A 60 3.89 20.47 -8.84
C TYR A 60 4.21 19.25 -9.71
N ARG A 61 4.05 19.39 -11.04
CA ARG A 61 4.31 18.28 -11.98
C ARG A 61 5.36 18.66 -13.01
N PHE A 62 6.44 17.88 -13.03
CA PHE A 62 7.44 17.96 -14.10
C PHE A 62 6.91 17.33 -15.39
N ASN A 63 7.18 17.95 -16.52
CA ASN A 63 6.94 17.31 -17.81
C ASN A 63 7.81 16.04 -17.94
N CYS A 64 7.24 14.97 -18.50
CA CYS A 64 7.94 13.71 -18.66
C CYS A 64 7.60 13.01 -20.00
N TYR A 65 8.40 12.01 -20.35
CA TYR A 65 8.08 11.03 -21.38
C TYR A 65 7.45 9.82 -20.68
N PRO A 66 6.25 9.37 -21.09
CA PRO A 66 5.54 8.26 -20.47
C PRO A 66 6.11 6.90 -20.93
N PHE A 67 7.30 6.54 -20.45
CA PHE A 67 7.90 5.24 -20.76
C PHE A 67 7.12 4.12 -20.06
N LEU A 68 7.07 2.93 -20.67
CA LEU A 68 6.31 1.76 -20.20
C LEU A 68 4.82 2.09 -19.91
N LYS A 69 4.16 2.77 -20.84
CA LYS A 69 2.75 3.21 -20.70
C LYS A 69 2.52 4.07 -19.46
N GLY A 70 3.50 4.90 -19.09
CA GLY A 70 3.44 5.78 -17.92
C GLY A 70 3.86 5.16 -16.59
N ARG A 71 4.12 3.84 -16.52
CA ARG A 71 4.63 3.20 -15.29
C ARG A 71 6.02 3.67 -14.89
N TYR A 72 6.81 4.15 -15.85
CA TYR A 72 8.13 4.75 -15.62
C TYR A 72 8.21 6.12 -16.30
N PRO A 73 7.80 7.21 -15.62
CA PRO A 73 7.89 8.57 -16.17
C PRO A 73 9.35 9.04 -16.24
N PHE A 74 9.77 9.46 -17.43
CA PHE A 74 11.12 9.94 -17.67
C PHE A 74 11.14 11.47 -17.73
N LEU A 75 11.75 12.12 -16.75
CA LEU A 75 11.73 13.59 -16.60
C LEU A 75 12.32 14.33 -17.80
N LYS A 76 11.65 15.40 -18.23
CA LYS A 76 12.19 16.41 -19.17
C LYS A 76 12.79 17.55 -18.36
N LYS A 77 14.06 17.89 -18.63
CA LYS A 77 14.72 19.05 -18.03
C LYS A 77 14.52 20.30 -18.91
N ASP A 78 13.26 20.65 -19.13
CA ASP A 78 12.81 21.79 -19.93
C ASP A 78 12.69 23.11 -19.12
N SER A 79 12.04 24.11 -19.68
CA SER A 79 11.82 25.40 -19.01
C SER A 79 10.90 25.28 -17.79
N GLU A 80 9.88 24.39 -17.86
CA GLU A 80 8.96 24.18 -16.74
C GLU A 80 9.66 23.47 -15.56
N TYR A 81 10.54 22.48 -15.85
CA TYR A 81 11.40 21.90 -14.83
C TYR A 81 12.22 22.96 -14.09
N LYS A 82 12.88 23.87 -14.84
CA LYS A 82 13.69 24.96 -14.25
C LYS A 82 12.86 25.89 -13.40
N LYS A 83 11.66 26.24 -13.88
CA LYS A 83 10.70 27.09 -13.17
C LYS A 83 10.26 26.45 -11.85
N ILE A 84 9.83 25.20 -11.86
CA ILE A 84 9.40 24.47 -10.64
C ILE A 84 10.55 24.41 -9.65
N ILE A 85 11.75 23.97 -10.07
CA ILE A 85 12.94 23.93 -9.17
C ILE A 85 13.20 25.32 -8.59
N SER A 86 13.14 26.40 -9.38
CA SER A 86 13.35 27.77 -8.87
C SER A 86 12.26 28.23 -7.89
N ILE A 87 11.04 27.71 -7.99
CA ILE A 87 9.98 27.94 -6.99
C ILE A 87 10.32 27.21 -5.70
N LEU A 88 10.67 25.91 -5.78
CA LEU A 88 11.00 25.10 -4.62
C LEU A 88 12.25 25.58 -3.88
N GLU A 89 13.27 26.10 -4.59
CA GLU A 89 14.49 26.70 -4.00
C GLU A 89 14.23 27.95 -3.15
N LYS A 90 13.08 28.58 -3.31
CA LYS A 90 12.67 29.76 -2.51
C LYS A 90 11.89 29.39 -1.26
N GLU A 91 11.53 28.12 -1.14
CA GLU A 91 10.80 27.59 0.02
C GLU A 91 11.81 27.08 1.09
N ASN A 92 11.48 27.29 2.33
CA ASN A 92 12.27 26.76 3.45
C ASN A 92 11.66 25.43 3.89
N PHE A 93 12.06 24.32 3.26
CA PHE A 93 11.62 23.00 3.66
C PHE A 93 12.42 22.47 4.84
N ASP A 94 11.71 21.85 5.80
CA ASP A 94 12.32 21.17 6.95
C ASP A 94 12.77 19.75 6.60
N LEU A 95 12.12 19.12 5.59
CA LEU A 95 12.42 17.76 5.14
C LEU A 95 12.07 17.55 3.67
N VAL A 96 12.88 16.79 2.97
CA VAL A 96 12.55 16.19 1.67
C VAL A 96 12.32 14.70 1.87
N ILE A 97 11.14 14.21 1.49
CA ILE A 97 10.79 12.78 1.44
C ILE A 97 10.81 12.33 -0.02
N VAL A 98 11.49 11.22 -0.29
CA VAL A 98 11.57 10.62 -1.62
C VAL A 98 10.89 9.26 -1.58
N ASN A 99 9.78 9.11 -2.30
CA ASN A 99 9.10 7.84 -2.43
C ASN A 99 9.72 7.00 -3.53
N THR A 100 10.22 5.83 -3.15
CA THR A 100 10.98 4.88 -3.95
C THR A 100 12.33 5.41 -4.48
N ARG A 101 13.35 4.54 -4.55
CA ARG A 101 14.72 4.92 -4.93
C ARG A 101 15.02 4.82 -6.44
N PHE A 102 14.27 4.03 -7.20
CA PHE A 102 14.66 3.62 -8.57
C PHE A 102 14.14 4.51 -9.70
N TYR A 103 13.58 5.68 -9.40
CA TYR A 103 13.18 6.66 -10.40
C TYR A 103 14.24 7.77 -10.59
N ARG A 104 14.40 8.27 -11.82
CA ARG A 104 15.18 9.49 -12.04
C ARG A 104 14.65 10.69 -11.27
N HIS A 105 13.36 10.67 -10.99
CA HIS A 105 12.67 11.64 -10.14
C HIS A 105 13.28 11.67 -8.73
N SER A 106 13.57 10.50 -8.19
CA SER A 106 14.19 10.33 -6.85
C SER A 106 15.60 10.93 -6.80
N LEU A 107 16.42 10.65 -7.80
CA LEU A 107 17.76 11.26 -7.89
C LEU A 107 17.69 12.79 -8.00
N VAL A 108 16.70 13.34 -8.70
CA VAL A 108 16.50 14.80 -8.76
C VAL A 108 16.15 15.37 -7.39
N ALA A 109 15.25 14.69 -6.66
CA ALA A 109 14.85 15.09 -5.31
C ALA A 109 16.03 15.12 -4.33
N MET A 110 16.84 14.04 -4.31
CA MET A 110 18.01 13.93 -3.44
C MET A 110 19.07 14.99 -3.75
N LYS A 111 19.32 15.25 -5.06
CA LYS A 111 20.23 16.35 -5.48
C LYS A 111 19.70 17.72 -5.11
N PHE A 112 18.39 17.93 -5.22
CA PHE A 112 17.74 19.17 -4.80
C PHE A 112 17.92 19.39 -3.30
N ALA A 113 17.64 18.37 -2.49
CA ALA A 113 17.82 18.43 -1.04
C ALA A 113 19.28 18.73 -0.65
N GLN A 114 20.25 17.99 -1.22
CA GLN A 114 21.67 18.19 -0.95
C GLN A 114 22.14 19.60 -1.35
N LYS A 115 21.75 20.10 -2.53
CA LYS A 115 22.12 21.44 -3.01
C LYS A 115 21.62 22.55 -2.09
N ASN A 116 20.43 22.37 -1.51
CA ASN A 116 19.77 23.37 -0.67
C ASN A 116 19.96 23.11 0.84
N HIS A 117 20.82 22.14 1.20
CA HIS A 117 21.10 21.74 2.58
C HIS A 117 19.85 21.35 3.39
N ILE A 118 18.87 20.72 2.73
CA ILE A 118 17.64 20.24 3.35
C ILE A 118 17.82 18.77 3.73
N PRO A 119 17.45 18.36 4.96
CA PRO A 119 17.37 16.96 5.33
C PRO A 119 16.59 16.12 4.32
N CYS A 120 17.08 14.92 3.99
CA CYS A 120 16.47 14.05 2.99
C CYS A 120 16.35 12.62 3.49
N ILE A 121 15.16 12.03 3.31
CA ILE A 121 14.93 10.61 3.54
C ILE A 121 14.33 9.95 2.31
N THR A 122 14.57 8.65 2.16
CA THR A 122 13.95 7.84 1.10
C THR A 122 13.07 6.76 1.74
N ILE A 123 11.84 6.60 1.23
CA ILE A 123 10.91 5.57 1.67
C ILE A 123 10.81 4.51 0.56
N GLU A 124 11.18 3.27 0.87
CA GLU A 124 11.06 2.13 -0.04
C GLU A 124 9.71 1.44 0.15
N HIS A 125 9.02 1.21 -0.97
CA HIS A 125 7.67 0.64 -1.00
C HIS A 125 7.60 -0.77 -1.56
N GLY A 126 8.68 -1.27 -2.14
CA GLY A 126 8.73 -2.58 -2.79
C GLY A 126 9.66 -3.58 -2.09
N THR A 127 9.46 -4.86 -2.41
CA THR A 127 10.28 -5.99 -1.94
C THR A 127 10.90 -6.79 -3.09
N SER A 128 10.88 -6.23 -4.31
CA SER A 128 11.44 -6.84 -5.52
C SER A 128 11.76 -5.78 -6.57
N HIS A 129 12.54 -6.16 -7.58
CA HIS A 129 12.73 -5.31 -8.76
C HIS A 129 11.42 -5.04 -9.50
N LEU A 130 11.34 -3.89 -10.18
CA LEU A 130 10.24 -3.60 -11.08
C LEU A 130 10.25 -4.62 -12.23
N SER A 131 9.17 -5.38 -12.37
CA SER A 131 8.99 -6.31 -13.49
C SER A 131 7.94 -5.81 -14.48
N VAL A 132 8.22 -6.04 -15.77
CA VAL A 132 7.31 -5.81 -16.88
C VAL A 132 6.89 -7.13 -17.56
N ASN A 133 7.10 -8.26 -16.87
CA ASN A 133 6.83 -9.62 -17.37
C ASN A 133 7.61 -9.97 -18.66
N ASN A 134 8.81 -9.40 -18.80
CA ASN A 134 9.74 -9.70 -19.90
C ASN A 134 11.15 -9.89 -19.35
N LYS A 135 11.64 -11.12 -19.33
CA LYS A 135 12.92 -11.50 -18.71
C LYS A 135 14.13 -10.66 -19.17
N VAL A 136 14.14 -10.24 -20.45
CA VAL A 136 15.24 -9.43 -20.99
C VAL A 136 15.15 -8.00 -20.49
N LEU A 137 13.95 -7.40 -20.54
CA LEU A 137 13.72 -6.05 -20.04
C LEU A 137 13.89 -5.99 -18.52
N ASP A 138 13.46 -7.02 -17.80
CA ASP A 138 13.60 -7.11 -16.35
C ASP A 138 15.07 -7.20 -15.92
N PHE A 139 15.90 -7.95 -16.69
CA PHE A 139 17.33 -7.99 -16.47
C PHE A 139 18.00 -6.61 -16.64
N PHE A 140 17.75 -5.92 -17.76
CA PHE A 140 18.29 -4.57 -17.96
C PHE A 140 17.69 -3.55 -16.99
N GLY A 141 16.42 -3.70 -16.60
CA GLY A 141 15.76 -2.91 -15.59
C GLY A 141 16.43 -3.04 -14.23
N SER A 142 16.76 -4.27 -13.81
CA SER A 142 17.50 -4.54 -12.58
C SER A 142 18.90 -3.89 -12.57
N LEU A 143 19.64 -4.02 -13.68
CA LEU A 143 20.96 -3.36 -13.83
C LEU A 143 20.85 -1.82 -13.72
N TYR A 144 19.85 -1.26 -14.38
CA TYR A 144 19.57 0.18 -14.31
C TYR A 144 19.23 0.60 -12.89
N GLU A 145 18.39 -0.17 -12.17
CA GLU A 145 17.99 0.08 -10.79
C GLU A 145 19.21 0.08 -9.85
N HIS A 146 20.13 -0.89 -10.00
CA HIS A 146 21.39 -0.93 -9.24
C HIS A 146 22.26 0.30 -9.53
N GLY A 147 22.43 0.67 -10.81
CA GLY A 147 23.21 1.84 -11.19
C GLY A 147 22.64 3.14 -10.64
N LEU A 148 21.29 3.29 -10.69
CA LEU A 148 20.65 4.49 -10.16
C LEU A 148 20.74 4.54 -8.62
N THR A 149 20.49 3.43 -7.93
CA THR A 149 20.61 3.34 -6.47
C THR A 149 22.05 3.65 -5.99
N MET A 150 23.05 3.23 -6.75
CA MET A 150 24.46 3.58 -6.44
C MET A 150 24.69 5.11 -6.54
N LEU A 151 24.01 5.80 -7.44
CA LEU A 151 24.05 7.28 -7.52
C LEU A 151 23.27 7.91 -6.38
N ASP A 152 22.10 7.38 -6.06
CA ASP A 152 21.21 7.88 -4.99
C ASP A 152 21.93 7.88 -3.63
N LYS A 153 22.66 6.80 -3.31
CA LYS A 153 23.47 6.65 -2.07
C LYS A 153 24.53 7.74 -1.88
N ARG A 154 24.89 8.50 -2.93
CA ARG A 154 25.80 9.65 -2.83
C ARG A 154 25.13 10.92 -2.36
N HIS A 155 23.79 10.94 -2.37
CA HIS A 155 23.00 12.14 -2.11
C HIS A 155 21.97 11.98 -0.98
N CYS A 156 21.69 10.74 -0.56
CA CYS A 156 20.83 10.41 0.57
C CYS A 156 21.38 9.17 1.28
N ASP A 157 21.46 9.22 2.59
CA ASP A 157 21.98 8.16 3.46
C ASP A 157 20.93 7.57 4.40
N ARG A 158 19.77 8.21 4.52
CA ARG A 158 18.68 7.75 5.38
C ARG A 158 17.54 7.13 4.58
N TYR A 159 17.40 5.81 4.73
CA TYR A 159 16.41 5.00 4.05
C TYR A 159 15.47 4.35 5.06
N TYR A 160 14.19 4.33 4.73
CA TYR A 160 13.12 3.72 5.52
C TYR A 160 12.31 2.80 4.61
N GLY A 161 11.87 1.64 5.10
CA GLY A 161 10.90 0.82 4.39
C GLY A 161 9.48 1.08 4.90
N VAL A 162 8.48 0.78 4.09
CA VAL A 162 7.08 0.74 4.56
C VAL A 162 6.77 -0.56 5.30
N SER A 163 7.76 -1.43 5.45
CA SER A 163 7.73 -2.68 6.23
C SER A 163 9.16 -3.14 6.53
N LEU A 164 9.33 -4.04 7.48
CA LEU A 164 10.61 -4.71 7.71
C LEU A 164 11.05 -5.52 6.49
N ALA A 165 10.10 -6.08 5.74
CA ALA A 165 10.39 -6.77 4.49
C ALA A 165 11.01 -5.82 3.44
N CYS A 166 10.57 -4.56 3.37
CA CYS A 166 11.19 -3.54 2.52
C CYS A 166 12.60 -3.19 3.01
N ASN A 167 12.84 -3.17 4.34
CA ASN A 167 14.17 -2.96 4.89
C ASN A 167 15.13 -4.12 4.53
N GLU A 168 14.65 -5.37 4.58
CA GLU A 168 15.45 -6.51 4.11
C GLU A 168 15.76 -6.42 2.61
N TRP A 169 14.81 -5.94 1.80
CA TRP A 169 15.04 -5.69 0.38
C TRP A 169 16.09 -4.62 0.12
N LEU A 170 16.18 -3.58 0.95
CA LEU A 170 17.20 -2.55 0.84
C LEU A 170 18.63 -3.12 1.03
N LYS A 171 18.81 -4.18 1.81
CA LYS A 171 20.12 -4.86 1.98
C LYS A 171 20.65 -5.44 0.69
N HIS A 172 19.79 -5.82 -0.26
CA HIS A 172 20.19 -6.23 -1.62
C HIS A 172 21.01 -5.15 -2.34
N PHE A 173 20.81 -3.88 -1.99
CA PHE A 173 21.53 -2.72 -2.52
C PHE A 173 22.63 -2.23 -1.58
N HIS A 174 22.98 -3.01 -0.54
CA HIS A 174 23.91 -2.62 0.51
C HIS A 174 23.48 -1.31 1.19
N ILE A 175 22.19 -1.21 1.52
CA ILE A 175 21.60 -0.11 2.27
C ILE A 175 21.06 -0.67 3.58
N GLU A 176 21.60 -0.15 4.71
CA GLU A 176 21.02 -0.37 6.02
C GLU A 176 19.93 0.67 6.25
N ALA A 177 18.71 0.21 6.49
CA ALA A 177 17.58 1.10 6.74
C ALA A 177 17.68 1.77 8.11
N SER A 178 17.34 3.04 8.17
CA SER A 178 17.33 3.83 9.42
C SER A 178 16.10 3.50 10.29
N GLY A 179 15.09 2.84 9.74
CA GLY A 179 13.86 2.47 10.45
C GLY A 179 12.74 2.09 9.52
N VAL A 180 11.51 2.11 10.05
CA VAL A 180 10.29 1.81 9.28
C VAL A 180 9.30 2.95 9.40
N LEU A 181 8.79 3.43 8.27
CA LEU A 181 7.65 4.33 8.14
C LEU A 181 6.51 3.53 7.52
N TYR A 182 5.79 2.81 8.35
CA TYR A 182 4.83 1.79 7.94
C TYR A 182 3.78 2.30 6.95
N ASN A 183 3.40 1.45 6.01
CA ASN A 183 2.10 1.61 5.38
C ASN A 183 1.02 1.52 6.47
N SER A 184 0.04 2.40 6.43
CA SER A 184 -0.85 2.66 7.56
C SER A 184 -2.28 2.90 7.12
N ILE A 185 -3.19 2.93 8.08
CA ILE A 185 -4.61 3.21 7.86
C ILE A 185 -5.09 4.29 8.83
N ASP A 186 -6.14 5.00 8.45
CA ASP A 186 -6.88 5.87 9.35
C ASP A 186 -8.00 5.06 10.01
N VAL A 187 -7.76 4.64 11.26
CA VAL A 187 -8.71 3.85 12.03
C VAL A 187 -9.97 4.65 12.35
N HIS A 188 -9.84 5.96 12.57
CA HIS A 188 -11.00 6.81 12.85
C HIS A 188 -11.92 6.93 11.64
N GLU A 189 -11.36 7.08 10.43
CA GLU A 189 -12.14 7.06 9.18
C GLU A 189 -12.88 5.73 9.03
N VAL A 190 -12.21 4.61 9.26
CA VAL A 190 -12.83 3.27 9.19
C VAL A 190 -13.94 3.12 10.23
N ASP A 191 -13.72 3.52 11.49
CA ASP A 191 -14.71 3.41 12.55
C ASP A 191 -15.96 4.26 12.25
N GLU A 192 -15.80 5.46 11.68
CA GLU A 192 -16.94 6.30 11.27
C GLU A 192 -17.71 5.68 10.08
N LEU A 193 -17.01 5.07 9.13
CA LEU A 193 -17.65 4.37 8.01
C LEU A 193 -18.39 3.10 8.48
N ARG A 194 -17.86 2.36 9.45
CA ARG A 194 -18.54 1.21 10.06
C ARG A 194 -19.82 1.61 10.79
N LYS A 195 -19.77 2.70 11.58
CA LYS A 195 -20.96 3.25 12.28
C LYS A 195 -22.05 3.72 11.30
N ASN A 196 -21.63 4.31 10.19
CA ASN A 196 -22.51 4.84 9.14
C ASN A 196 -22.49 3.96 7.89
N LYS A 197 -22.57 2.67 8.08
CA LYS A 197 -22.44 1.64 7.05
C LYS A 197 -23.36 1.91 5.85
N CYS A 198 -22.78 2.00 4.66
CA CYS A 198 -23.52 2.38 3.45
C CYS A 198 -24.30 1.22 2.81
N GLU A 199 -23.95 -0.03 3.11
CA GLU A 199 -24.58 -1.25 2.55
C GLU A 199 -24.47 -2.39 3.56
N ASP A 200 -25.49 -3.22 3.67
CA ASP A 200 -25.42 -4.53 4.34
C ASP A 200 -25.32 -5.63 3.28
N TYR A 201 -24.11 -6.17 3.12
CA TYR A 201 -23.83 -7.19 2.11
C TYR A 201 -24.46 -8.54 2.45
N ARG A 202 -24.63 -8.85 3.75
CA ARG A 202 -25.33 -10.08 4.15
C ARG A 202 -26.81 -10.02 3.80
N GLU A 203 -27.48 -8.90 4.08
CA GLU A 203 -28.88 -8.69 3.71
C GLU A 203 -29.05 -8.68 2.18
N LYS A 204 -28.23 -7.95 1.46
CA LYS A 204 -28.26 -7.82 0.00
C LYS A 204 -28.17 -9.14 -0.74
N TYR A 205 -27.39 -10.07 -0.23
CA TYR A 205 -27.15 -11.39 -0.84
C TYR A 205 -27.88 -12.53 -0.11
N ASN A 206 -28.79 -12.23 0.83
CA ASN A 206 -29.57 -13.19 1.62
C ASN A 206 -28.68 -14.20 2.37
N ILE A 207 -27.56 -13.76 2.90
CA ILE A 207 -26.59 -14.60 3.62
C ILE A 207 -26.97 -14.67 5.12
N SER A 208 -27.13 -15.89 5.64
CA SER A 208 -27.44 -16.11 7.06
C SER A 208 -26.37 -15.52 7.98
N LYS A 209 -26.76 -15.04 9.15
CA LYS A 209 -25.84 -14.57 10.19
C LYS A 209 -24.91 -15.67 10.73
N ASP A 210 -25.32 -16.94 10.58
CA ASP A 210 -24.51 -18.08 10.99
C ASP A 210 -23.55 -18.56 9.91
N ALA A 211 -23.71 -18.09 8.66
CA ALA A 211 -22.81 -18.40 7.57
C ALA A 211 -21.48 -17.68 7.73
N THR A 212 -20.41 -18.28 7.23
CA THR A 212 -19.07 -17.69 7.22
C THR A 212 -18.85 -16.92 5.92
N VAL A 213 -18.49 -15.65 6.02
CA VAL A 213 -18.15 -14.79 4.89
C VAL A 213 -16.64 -14.59 4.83
N ILE A 214 -16.06 -15.00 3.71
CA ILE A 214 -14.67 -14.78 3.36
C ILE A 214 -14.61 -13.64 2.34
N THR A 215 -13.69 -12.72 2.49
CA THR A 215 -13.55 -11.58 1.56
C THR A 215 -12.10 -11.45 1.09
N PHE A 216 -11.97 -11.18 -0.20
CA PHE A 216 -10.75 -10.72 -0.86
C PHE A 216 -10.99 -9.31 -1.40
N THR A 217 -10.05 -8.39 -1.14
CA THR A 217 -10.03 -7.07 -1.77
C THR A 217 -8.67 -6.75 -2.36
N GLY A 218 -8.63 -6.19 -3.58
CA GLY A 218 -7.39 -5.80 -4.23
C GLY A 218 -7.41 -5.91 -5.75
N ARG A 219 -6.26 -5.66 -6.38
CA ARG A 219 -6.13 -5.82 -7.83
C ARG A 219 -6.28 -7.29 -8.23
N LEU A 220 -7.05 -7.56 -9.26
CA LEU A 220 -7.33 -8.92 -9.73
C LEU A 220 -6.21 -9.42 -10.66
N LEU A 221 -5.04 -9.69 -10.05
CA LEU A 221 -3.83 -10.12 -10.73
C LEU A 221 -3.41 -11.53 -10.25
N PRO A 222 -2.72 -12.33 -11.08
CA PRO A 222 -2.28 -13.67 -10.70
C PRO A 222 -1.42 -13.72 -9.43
N GLU A 223 -0.57 -12.71 -9.22
CA GLU A 223 0.28 -12.61 -8.03
C GLU A 223 -0.48 -12.44 -6.71
N LYS A 224 -1.77 -12.15 -6.78
CA LYS A 224 -2.63 -12.04 -5.59
C LYS A 224 -3.21 -13.37 -5.13
N GLY A 225 -2.96 -14.47 -5.86
CA GLY A 225 -3.36 -15.82 -5.47
C GLY A 225 -4.85 -16.11 -5.65
N ILE A 226 -5.54 -15.35 -6.48
CA ILE A 226 -6.98 -15.51 -6.74
C ILE A 226 -7.31 -16.89 -7.32
N PRO A 227 -6.55 -17.44 -8.30
CA PRO A 227 -6.84 -18.77 -8.83
C PRO A 227 -6.84 -19.86 -7.73
N GLN A 228 -5.87 -19.83 -6.83
CA GLN A 228 -5.77 -20.78 -5.72
C GLN A 228 -6.94 -20.61 -4.74
N LEU A 229 -7.30 -19.36 -4.42
CA LEU A 229 -8.45 -19.06 -3.55
C LEU A 229 -9.75 -19.61 -4.14
N LEU A 230 -9.99 -19.39 -5.44
CA LEU A 230 -11.19 -19.89 -6.12
C LEU A 230 -11.24 -21.42 -6.14
N ASN A 231 -10.11 -22.11 -6.40
CA ASN A 231 -10.05 -23.55 -6.37
C ASN A 231 -10.36 -24.09 -4.97
N VAL A 232 -9.75 -23.51 -3.93
CA VAL A 232 -9.99 -23.88 -2.54
C VAL A 232 -11.45 -23.65 -2.14
N MET A 233 -12.04 -22.52 -2.51
CA MET A 233 -13.45 -22.25 -2.25
C MET A 233 -14.38 -23.25 -2.95
N SER A 234 -14.05 -23.66 -4.18
CA SER A 234 -14.80 -24.70 -4.87
C SER A 234 -14.77 -26.04 -4.12
N GLU A 235 -13.62 -26.40 -3.52
CA GLU A 235 -13.51 -27.64 -2.69
C GLU A 235 -14.28 -27.53 -1.36
N ILE A 236 -14.26 -26.37 -0.71
CA ILE A 236 -15.03 -26.11 0.51
C ILE A 236 -16.53 -26.21 0.20
N ASN A 237 -17.01 -25.57 -0.86
CA ASN A 237 -18.43 -25.50 -1.21
C ASN A 237 -19.00 -26.84 -1.74
N LYS A 238 -18.17 -27.83 -2.11
CA LYS A 238 -18.61 -29.22 -2.33
C LYS A 238 -19.08 -29.92 -1.06
N LYS A 239 -18.60 -29.48 0.10
CA LYS A 239 -18.82 -30.14 1.39
C LYS A 239 -19.82 -29.38 2.27
N ARG A 240 -20.03 -28.08 2.01
CA ARG A 240 -20.87 -27.20 2.84
C ARG A 240 -21.41 -26.01 2.02
N ASP A 241 -22.59 -25.53 2.40
CA ASP A 241 -23.36 -24.47 1.75
C ASP A 241 -23.47 -23.18 2.58
N ASP A 242 -22.74 -23.10 3.70
CA ASP A 242 -22.76 -21.97 4.63
C ASP A 242 -21.49 -21.11 4.57
N VAL A 243 -20.69 -21.20 3.48
CA VAL A 243 -19.47 -20.43 3.28
C VAL A 243 -19.52 -19.66 1.97
N TYR A 244 -19.32 -18.34 2.04
CA TYR A 244 -19.39 -17.43 0.93
C TYR A 244 -18.05 -16.72 0.71
N LEU A 245 -17.71 -16.43 -0.55
CA LEU A 245 -16.54 -15.65 -0.93
C LEU A 245 -16.96 -14.40 -1.70
N PHE A 246 -16.67 -13.23 -1.16
CA PHE A 246 -16.72 -11.98 -1.91
C PHE A 246 -15.36 -11.62 -2.49
N ILE A 247 -15.34 -11.15 -3.73
CA ILE A 247 -14.12 -10.68 -4.41
C ILE A 247 -14.37 -9.26 -4.93
N ALA A 248 -13.70 -8.28 -4.33
CA ALA A 248 -13.78 -6.89 -4.75
C ALA A 248 -12.47 -6.40 -5.36
N GLY A 249 -12.55 -5.81 -6.55
CA GLY A 249 -11.42 -5.27 -7.29
C GLY A 249 -11.58 -5.28 -8.79
N GLU A 250 -10.54 -4.88 -9.51
CA GLU A 250 -10.45 -4.89 -10.96
C GLU A 250 -9.08 -5.41 -11.41
N GLY A 251 -8.99 -5.98 -12.61
CA GLY A 251 -7.73 -6.44 -13.18
C GLY A 251 -7.87 -7.58 -14.20
N ASP A 252 -6.74 -8.15 -14.59
CA ASP A 252 -6.64 -9.13 -15.69
C ASP A 252 -7.42 -10.43 -15.45
N LEU A 253 -7.81 -10.71 -14.20
CA LEU A 253 -8.52 -11.95 -13.84
C LEU A 253 -10.04 -11.79 -13.76
N GLU A 254 -10.63 -10.64 -14.12
CA GLU A 254 -12.10 -10.45 -14.09
C GLU A 254 -12.85 -11.55 -14.85
N ALA A 255 -12.48 -11.77 -16.12
CA ALA A 255 -13.12 -12.83 -16.94
C ALA A 255 -12.92 -14.25 -16.35
N TYR A 256 -11.77 -14.49 -15.72
CA TYR A 256 -11.49 -15.78 -15.07
C TYR A 256 -12.37 -16.01 -13.84
N ILE A 257 -12.63 -14.95 -13.07
CA ILE A 257 -13.51 -14.99 -11.88
C ILE A 257 -14.96 -15.14 -12.32
N ASP A 258 -15.41 -14.38 -13.33
CA ASP A 258 -16.77 -14.43 -13.85
C ASP A 258 -17.19 -15.82 -14.36
N GLN A 259 -16.24 -16.58 -14.91
CA GLN A 259 -16.49 -17.98 -15.33
C GLN A 259 -16.68 -18.95 -14.14
N ARG A 260 -16.33 -18.54 -12.91
CA ARG A 260 -16.38 -19.35 -11.68
C ARG A 260 -17.36 -18.82 -10.64
N LYS A 261 -18.02 -17.70 -10.93
CA LYS A 261 -19.07 -17.15 -10.06
C LYS A 261 -20.25 -18.10 -9.91
N ASN A 262 -20.78 -18.13 -8.73
CA ASN A 262 -22.00 -18.87 -8.37
C ASN A 262 -22.61 -18.24 -7.13
N ASP A 263 -23.61 -18.86 -6.52
CA ASP A 263 -24.30 -18.31 -5.34
C ASP A 263 -23.37 -18.14 -4.11
N HIS A 264 -22.22 -18.79 -4.08
CA HIS A 264 -21.24 -18.74 -2.98
C HIS A 264 -19.95 -17.99 -3.36
N ILE A 265 -19.70 -17.72 -4.64
CA ILE A 265 -18.53 -16.98 -5.13
C ILE A 265 -19.04 -15.73 -5.87
N ILE A 266 -18.93 -14.60 -5.22
CA ILE A 266 -19.62 -13.36 -5.58
C ILE A 266 -18.59 -12.28 -5.95
N PRO A 267 -18.30 -12.06 -7.26
CA PRO A 267 -17.50 -10.94 -7.69
C PRO A 267 -18.31 -9.63 -7.63
N LEU A 268 -17.70 -8.59 -7.05
CA LEU A 268 -18.33 -7.27 -6.90
C LEU A 268 -17.77 -6.24 -7.90
N GLY A 269 -16.69 -6.57 -8.62
CA GLY A 269 -15.96 -5.59 -9.41
C GLY A 269 -15.27 -4.55 -8.52
N ARG A 270 -14.94 -3.40 -9.10
CA ARG A 270 -14.39 -2.29 -8.35
C ARG A 270 -15.47 -1.58 -7.57
N ILE A 271 -15.28 -1.46 -6.26
CA ILE A 271 -16.12 -0.68 -5.34
C ILE A 271 -15.27 0.39 -4.64
N ASP A 272 -15.90 1.45 -4.15
CA ASP A 272 -15.22 2.52 -3.43
C ASP A 272 -14.88 2.12 -1.99
N PHE A 273 -14.13 2.99 -1.28
CA PHE A 273 -13.64 2.68 0.06
C PHE A 273 -14.76 2.49 1.09
N ASN A 274 -15.87 3.24 0.97
CA ASN A 274 -17.00 3.11 1.88
C ASN A 274 -17.64 1.72 1.75
N HIS A 275 -17.79 1.24 0.52
CA HIS A 275 -18.29 -0.11 0.23
C HIS A 275 -17.28 -1.20 0.61
N ILE A 276 -15.95 -0.95 0.49
CA ILE A 276 -14.92 -1.87 0.99
C ILE A 276 -15.07 -2.05 2.51
N VAL A 277 -15.20 -0.95 3.27
CA VAL A 277 -15.38 -1.00 4.72
C VAL A 277 -16.67 -1.72 5.10
N ALA A 278 -17.80 -1.40 4.41
CA ALA A 278 -19.08 -2.06 4.64
C ALA A 278 -19.01 -3.58 4.36
N LEU A 279 -18.32 -3.99 3.29
CA LEU A 279 -18.10 -5.38 2.95
C LEU A 279 -17.25 -6.10 4.00
N LEU A 280 -16.15 -5.49 4.44
CA LEU A 280 -15.27 -6.05 5.45
C LEU A 280 -15.96 -6.14 6.81
N ASP A 281 -16.81 -5.19 7.17
CA ASP A 281 -17.62 -5.21 8.39
C ASP A 281 -18.64 -6.38 8.42
N ASP A 282 -19.08 -6.85 7.24
CA ASP A 282 -19.93 -8.04 7.09
C ASP A 282 -19.14 -9.35 6.97
N SER A 283 -17.81 -9.29 6.99
CA SER A 283 -16.93 -10.43 6.72
C SER A 283 -16.36 -11.00 8.00
N ASP A 284 -16.27 -12.34 8.08
CA ASP A 284 -15.62 -13.04 9.17
C ASP A 284 -14.12 -13.20 8.94
N ILE A 285 -13.73 -13.46 7.70
CA ILE A 285 -12.37 -13.80 7.30
C ILE A 285 -11.96 -12.95 6.11
N PHE A 286 -10.82 -12.33 6.20
CA PHE A 286 -10.14 -11.72 5.06
C PHE A 286 -9.04 -12.66 4.56
N CYS A 287 -9.05 -12.99 3.28
CA CYS A 287 -8.08 -13.89 2.69
C CYS A 287 -7.30 -13.22 1.56
N LEU A 288 -5.99 -13.05 1.75
CA LEU A 288 -5.07 -12.53 0.73
C LEU A 288 -3.89 -13.48 0.54
N PRO A 289 -4.02 -14.53 -0.30
CA PRO A 289 -2.95 -15.50 -0.54
C PRO A 289 -1.95 -14.99 -1.61
N SER A 290 -1.47 -13.78 -1.46
CA SER A 290 -0.53 -13.13 -2.38
C SER A 290 0.88 -13.71 -2.28
N PHE A 291 1.62 -13.80 -3.38
CA PHE A 291 3.04 -14.17 -3.35
C PHE A 291 4.01 -12.99 -3.51
N SER A 292 3.49 -11.76 -3.63
CA SER A 292 4.31 -10.54 -3.68
C SER A 292 3.57 -9.34 -3.08
N GLU A 293 4.12 -8.79 -2.02
CA GLU A 293 3.61 -7.59 -1.33
C GLU A 293 4.75 -6.74 -0.75
N GLY A 294 4.53 -5.42 -0.66
CA GLY A 294 5.34 -4.54 0.19
C GLY A 294 4.78 -4.52 1.62
N PHE A 295 3.64 -3.90 1.81
CA PHE A 295 2.72 -4.05 2.93
C PHE A 295 1.31 -3.75 2.43
N SER A 296 0.45 -4.77 2.39
CA SER A 296 -0.88 -4.64 1.82
C SER A 296 -1.80 -3.75 2.66
N THR A 297 -2.34 -2.68 2.06
CA THR A 297 -3.38 -1.86 2.70
C THR A 297 -4.64 -2.67 2.96
N SER A 298 -5.00 -3.60 2.07
CA SER A 298 -6.18 -4.45 2.25
C SER A 298 -6.11 -5.32 3.52
N VAL A 299 -4.91 -5.75 3.93
CA VAL A 299 -4.72 -6.46 5.20
C VAL A 299 -4.95 -5.52 6.38
N LEU A 300 -4.50 -4.27 6.29
CA LEU A 300 -4.75 -3.25 7.33
C LEU A 300 -6.22 -2.85 7.39
N GLU A 301 -6.87 -2.69 6.23
CA GLU A 301 -8.30 -2.41 6.10
C GLU A 301 -9.14 -3.51 6.76
N ALA A 302 -8.80 -4.76 6.48
CA ALA A 302 -9.46 -5.93 7.07
C ALA A 302 -9.25 -6.02 8.59
N ALA A 303 -8.04 -5.75 9.08
CA ALA A 303 -7.76 -5.72 10.51
C ALA A 303 -8.50 -4.58 11.22
N ALA A 304 -8.65 -3.41 10.57
CA ALA A 304 -9.43 -2.29 11.09
C ALA A 304 -10.93 -2.60 11.18
N CYS A 305 -11.43 -3.47 10.29
CA CYS A 305 -12.80 -4.00 10.34
C CYS A 305 -12.94 -5.27 11.20
N GLU A 306 -11.90 -5.64 11.94
CA GLU A 306 -11.86 -6.82 12.81
C GLU A 306 -12.12 -8.15 12.07
N CYS A 307 -11.74 -8.26 10.79
CA CYS A 307 -11.74 -9.53 10.08
C CYS A 307 -10.57 -10.41 10.56
N TYR A 308 -10.80 -11.73 10.62
CA TYR A 308 -9.71 -12.69 10.83
C TYR A 308 -8.83 -12.78 9.58
N ILE A 309 -7.53 -12.58 9.74
CA ILE A 309 -6.60 -12.50 8.61
C ILE A 309 -6.05 -13.90 8.27
N VAL A 310 -6.22 -14.32 7.01
CA VAL A 310 -5.52 -15.46 6.40
C VAL A 310 -4.68 -14.92 5.24
N THR A 311 -3.37 -15.00 5.34
CA THR A 311 -2.48 -14.42 4.32
C THR A 311 -1.16 -15.20 4.23
N THR A 312 -0.33 -14.86 3.24
CA THR A 312 1.00 -15.45 3.08
C THR A 312 2.06 -14.66 3.84
N ALA A 313 3.21 -15.30 4.06
CA ALA A 313 4.39 -14.72 4.68
C ALA A 313 5.11 -13.70 3.77
N ARG A 314 4.38 -12.78 3.13
CA ARG A 314 4.92 -11.79 2.18
C ARG A 314 4.74 -10.36 2.68
N GLY A 315 5.72 -9.52 2.37
CA GLY A 315 5.71 -8.13 2.80
C GLY A 315 5.58 -7.98 4.31
N GLY A 316 4.86 -6.92 4.73
CA GLY A 316 4.62 -6.61 6.14
C GLY A 316 3.58 -7.49 6.86
N SER A 317 3.02 -8.53 6.22
CA SER A 317 1.97 -9.36 6.85
C SER A 317 2.39 -9.93 8.20
N LYS A 318 3.67 -10.38 8.33
CA LYS A 318 4.23 -10.90 9.59
C LYS A 318 4.39 -9.84 10.69
N GLU A 319 4.28 -8.59 10.34
CA GLU A 319 4.43 -7.49 11.30
C GLU A 319 3.09 -7.18 11.99
N LEU A 320 1.98 -7.42 11.31
CA LEU A 320 0.64 -7.38 11.89
C LEU A 320 0.28 -8.71 12.53
N VAL A 321 0.36 -9.80 11.78
CA VAL A 321 0.07 -11.18 12.24
C VAL A 321 1.37 -11.82 12.69
N ILE A 322 1.77 -11.57 13.94
CA ILE A 322 3.08 -12.00 14.46
C ILE A 322 3.15 -13.48 14.82
N ASN A 323 2.00 -14.08 15.11
CA ASN A 323 1.83 -15.51 15.39
C ASN A 323 0.35 -15.91 15.20
N LYS A 324 0.03 -17.18 15.47
CA LYS A 324 -1.31 -17.75 15.32
C LYS A 324 -2.41 -17.09 16.16
N ASP A 325 -2.04 -16.36 17.22
CA ASP A 325 -3.03 -15.66 18.07
C ASP A 325 -3.54 -14.36 17.41
N TYR A 326 -2.89 -13.89 16.34
CA TYR A 326 -3.26 -12.70 15.58
C TYR A 326 -3.90 -12.99 14.22
N GLY A 327 -3.86 -14.24 13.75
CA GLY A 327 -4.34 -14.66 12.44
C GLY A 327 -3.55 -15.84 11.89
N THR A 328 -3.75 -16.19 10.64
CA THR A 328 -3.04 -17.29 9.98
C THR A 328 -2.11 -16.78 8.89
N ILE A 329 -0.83 -17.12 8.98
CA ILE A 329 0.15 -16.93 7.92
C ILE A 329 0.56 -18.29 7.36
N ILE A 330 0.41 -18.46 6.04
CA ILE A 330 0.90 -19.63 5.29
C ILE A 330 2.20 -19.27 4.54
N ASP A 331 3.09 -20.23 4.37
CA ASP A 331 4.40 -19.99 3.77
C ASP A 331 4.32 -19.61 2.29
N ASN A 332 3.33 -20.17 1.58
CA ASN A 332 3.03 -19.85 0.20
C ASN A 332 1.54 -20.04 -0.08
N ASN A 333 1.09 -19.70 -1.28
CA ASN A 333 -0.32 -19.74 -1.67
C ASN A 333 -0.75 -21.07 -2.32
N SER A 334 -0.04 -22.17 -2.09
CA SER A 334 -0.48 -23.46 -2.62
C SER A 334 -1.80 -23.89 -1.98
N GLU A 335 -2.62 -24.60 -2.76
CA GLU A 335 -3.93 -25.10 -2.30
C GLU A 335 -3.79 -26.06 -1.11
N GLU A 336 -2.69 -26.83 -1.04
CA GLU A 336 -2.36 -27.73 0.05
C GLU A 336 -2.17 -27.03 1.41
N LEU A 337 -1.71 -25.77 1.39
CA LEU A 337 -1.57 -24.94 2.60
C LEU A 337 -2.80 -24.05 2.83
N LEU A 338 -3.40 -23.53 1.76
CA LEU A 338 -4.50 -22.58 1.86
C LEU A 338 -5.80 -23.27 2.31
N LEU A 339 -6.11 -24.48 1.80
CA LEU A 339 -7.32 -25.21 2.14
C LEU A 339 -7.41 -25.50 3.65
N PRO A 340 -6.43 -26.19 4.28
CA PRO A 340 -6.50 -26.45 5.72
C PRO A 340 -6.48 -25.18 6.56
N ALA A 341 -5.79 -24.12 6.11
CA ALA A 341 -5.78 -22.84 6.81
C ALA A 341 -7.17 -22.19 6.85
N LEU A 342 -7.90 -22.21 5.72
CA LEU A 342 -9.27 -21.73 5.67
C LEU A 342 -10.24 -22.65 6.42
N GLU A 343 -10.12 -23.98 6.32
CA GLU A 343 -10.97 -24.92 7.08
C GLU A 343 -10.83 -24.70 8.59
N VAL A 344 -9.62 -24.49 9.11
CA VAL A 344 -9.40 -24.16 10.53
C VAL A 344 -10.04 -22.80 10.86
N ALA A 345 -9.80 -21.78 10.05
CA ALA A 345 -10.36 -20.45 10.29
C ALA A 345 -11.90 -20.46 10.25
N ILE A 346 -12.53 -21.20 9.36
CA ILE A 346 -13.99 -21.33 9.25
C ILE A 346 -14.57 -22.00 10.51
N ASN A 347 -13.94 -23.07 11.03
CA ASN A 347 -14.48 -23.87 12.12
C ASN A 347 -14.18 -23.31 13.52
N ASP A 348 -13.15 -22.47 13.68
CA ASP A 348 -12.76 -21.89 14.98
C ASP A 348 -13.27 -20.47 15.16
N LYS A 349 -14.57 -20.31 15.38
CA LYS A 349 -15.18 -18.98 15.60
C LYS A 349 -14.63 -18.27 16.85
N GLU A 350 -14.38 -18.99 17.94
CA GLU A 350 -13.82 -18.38 19.17
C GLU A 350 -12.39 -17.90 18.98
N GLY A 351 -11.56 -18.72 18.32
CA GLY A 351 -10.18 -18.34 17.98
C GLY A 351 -10.13 -17.12 17.07
N ARG A 352 -11.03 -17.06 16.04
CA ARG A 352 -11.16 -15.86 15.21
C ARG A 352 -11.43 -14.60 16.03
N LEU A 353 -12.47 -14.63 16.89
CA LEU A 353 -12.85 -13.47 17.72
C LEU A 353 -11.77 -13.00 18.69
N LYS A 354 -10.91 -13.89 19.17
CA LYS A 354 -9.75 -13.52 19.99
C LYS A 354 -8.65 -12.87 19.13
N ALA A 355 -8.36 -13.50 17.99
CA ALA A 355 -7.31 -13.05 17.09
C ALA A 355 -7.62 -11.67 16.47
N THR A 356 -8.87 -11.40 16.10
CA THR A 356 -9.27 -10.10 15.51
C THR A 356 -9.06 -8.96 16.50
N LYS A 357 -9.36 -9.15 17.80
CA LYS A 357 -9.10 -8.14 18.83
C LYS A 357 -7.61 -7.83 18.99
N LEU A 358 -6.77 -8.88 18.98
CA LEU A 358 -5.31 -8.69 19.10
C LEU A 358 -4.72 -8.02 17.87
N SER A 359 -5.15 -8.42 16.67
CA SER A 359 -4.69 -7.78 15.43
C SER A 359 -5.16 -6.32 15.31
N TYR A 360 -6.40 -6.02 15.71
CA TYR A 360 -6.91 -4.65 15.77
C TYR A 360 -6.13 -3.79 16.78
N GLN A 361 -5.91 -4.29 18.01
CA GLN A 361 -5.10 -3.57 18.99
C GLN A 361 -3.71 -3.26 18.45
N ARG A 362 -3.04 -4.27 17.87
CA ARG A 362 -1.72 -4.10 17.27
C ARG A 362 -1.71 -3.13 16.10
N LEU A 363 -2.77 -3.13 15.28
CA LEU A 363 -2.98 -2.15 14.22
C LEU A 363 -2.98 -0.72 14.79
N CYS A 364 -3.82 -0.47 15.80
CA CYS A 364 -3.94 0.85 16.45
C CYS A 364 -2.62 1.34 17.06
N GLU A 365 -1.81 0.43 17.62
CA GLU A 365 -0.54 0.76 18.23
C GLU A 365 0.57 1.11 17.22
N ASN A 366 0.56 0.48 16.03
CA ASN A 366 1.74 0.51 15.16
C ASN A 366 1.49 1.00 13.73
N PHE A 367 0.27 0.82 13.19
CA PHE A 367 -0.02 0.96 11.75
C PHE A 367 -1.06 2.04 11.47
N THR A 368 -0.99 3.15 12.20
CA THR A 368 -1.85 4.33 11.99
C THR A 368 -1.06 5.49 11.40
N TRP A 369 -1.74 6.37 10.68
CA TRP A 369 -1.11 7.57 10.12
C TRP A 369 -0.59 8.53 11.20
N ASP A 370 -1.20 8.55 12.40
CA ASP A 370 -0.67 9.30 13.56
C ASP A 370 0.70 8.78 14.00
N THR A 371 0.92 7.46 13.93
CA THR A 371 2.21 6.86 14.26
C THR A 371 3.27 7.22 13.21
N VAL A 372 2.92 7.23 11.92
CA VAL A 372 3.84 7.61 10.84
C VAL A 372 4.20 9.08 10.90
N GLU A 373 3.20 9.94 11.06
CA GLU A 373 3.40 11.39 11.15
C GLU A 373 4.30 11.77 12.33
N ARG A 374 4.04 11.21 13.52
CA ARG A 374 4.91 11.41 14.68
C ARG A 374 6.35 11.00 14.43
N LYS A 375 6.57 9.89 13.71
CA LYS A 375 7.93 9.48 13.32
C LYS A 375 8.57 10.47 12.33
N VAL A 376 7.80 11.03 11.40
CA VAL A 376 8.30 12.07 10.49
C VAL A 376 8.70 13.32 11.28
N GLU A 377 7.91 13.75 12.27
CA GLU A 377 8.28 14.87 13.14
C GLU A 377 9.59 14.58 13.92
N LEU A 378 9.71 13.38 14.49
CA LEU A 378 10.94 12.98 15.21
C LEU A 378 12.17 12.96 14.27
N ILE A 379 12.02 12.52 13.03
CA ILE A 379 13.09 12.56 12.03
C ILE A 379 13.50 14.01 11.74
N ILE A 380 12.55 14.93 11.58
CA ILE A 380 12.86 16.36 11.40
C ILE A 380 13.62 16.92 12.60
N ASP A 381 13.18 16.59 13.79
CA ASP A 381 13.81 17.07 15.04
C ASP A 381 15.21 16.48 15.25
N GLU A 382 15.47 15.26 14.78
CA GLU A 382 16.83 14.66 14.81
C GLU A 382 17.82 15.39 13.91
N PHE A 383 17.38 15.87 12.74
CA PHE A 383 18.24 16.63 11.83
C PHE A 383 18.52 18.06 12.31
N ASN A 384 17.68 18.59 13.21
CA ASN A 384 17.82 19.94 13.77
C ASN A 384 18.69 19.99 15.05
N LYS A 385 19.17 18.82 15.52
CA LYS A 385 20.10 18.69 16.65
C LYS A 385 21.54 18.67 16.19
#